data_d2b42c7d1e7863bdaf130fb7a1e195cb
#
_entry.id   d2b42c7d1e7863bdaf130fb7a1e195cb
#
_cell.length_a   1.000
_cell.length_b   1.000
_cell.length_c   1.000
_cell.angle_alpha   90.00
_cell.angle_beta   90.00
_cell.angle_gamma   90.00
#
_symmetry.space_group_name_H-M   'P 1'
#
loop_
_entity.id
_entity.type
_entity.pdbx_description
1 polymer ?
#
loop_
_entity_poly.entity_id
_entity_poly.type
_entity_poly.pdbx_seq_one_letter_code
_entity_poly.pdbx_strand_id
1 'polypeptide(L)'
;MKVAILTSKDQWFVPYAKELAENLQCPLYFSHKDFIESYEIVFILSYHFIIPKEFLENNKHNLVIHASSLPKGKGWSPMFWQVLEGKSEIVFSLFEADCGIDSGDIYLQDALKLSGYELYEELRELQARMCQKMCLDFLKKYPNIESKKQVGSESFYQKRTKEDSKLDIKKSIEEQFNLLRIVSNEEFPAFFYKDGKKFIIKIYDSSGGGXGKNSTC
;
A
#
# COMPACT_ATOMS: atom_id res chain seq x y z
N MET A 1 -3.61 26.46 -5.73
CA MET A 1 -3.03 25.36 -4.94
C MET A 1 -2.19 24.49 -5.88
N LYS A 2 -0.92 24.30 -5.55
CA LYS A 2 0.05 23.60 -6.39
C LYS A 2 0.28 22.19 -5.81
N VAL A 3 -0.17 21.17 -6.52
CA VAL A 3 -0.14 19.77 -6.04
C VAL A 3 0.79 18.96 -6.94
N ALA A 4 1.47 17.96 -6.38
CA ALA A 4 2.23 16.96 -7.13
C ALA A 4 2.06 15.59 -6.50
N ILE A 5 2.33 14.55 -7.30
CA ILE A 5 2.34 13.17 -6.82
C ILE A 5 3.75 12.61 -7.03
N LEU A 6 4.23 11.87 -6.04
CA LEU A 6 5.51 11.16 -6.07
C LEU A 6 5.25 9.67 -5.80
N THR A 7 5.69 8.80 -6.71
CA THR A 7 5.60 7.34 -6.54
C THR A 7 6.89 6.71 -7.08
N SER A 8 7.18 5.49 -6.70
CA SER A 8 8.34 4.77 -7.29
C SER A 8 7.95 4.15 -8.63
N LYS A 9 8.86 4.27 -9.60
CA LYS A 9 8.64 3.89 -11.00
C LYS A 9 8.18 2.43 -11.18
N ASP A 10 8.72 1.52 -10.40
CA ASP A 10 8.50 0.08 -10.56
C ASP A 10 7.56 -0.49 -9.50
N GLN A 11 6.64 0.35 -9.01
CA GLN A 11 5.69 -0.06 -7.99
C GLN A 11 4.32 -0.38 -8.57
N TRP A 12 3.63 -1.28 -7.89
CA TRP A 12 2.25 -1.69 -8.21
C TRP A 12 1.29 -0.49 -8.29
N PHE A 13 1.59 0.60 -7.61
CA PHE A 13 0.72 1.78 -7.50
C PHE A 13 0.76 2.69 -8.75
N VAL A 14 1.72 2.51 -9.66
CA VAL A 14 1.93 3.42 -10.81
C VAL A 14 0.65 3.68 -11.64
N PRO A 15 -0.15 2.66 -12.02
CA PRO A 15 -1.37 2.94 -12.79
C PRO A 15 -2.34 3.87 -12.04
N TYR A 16 -2.49 3.66 -10.75
CA TYR A 16 -3.38 4.46 -9.89
C TYR A 16 -2.82 5.88 -9.63
N ALA A 17 -1.50 6.01 -9.55
CA ALA A 17 -0.86 7.33 -9.44
C ALA A 17 -1.07 8.15 -10.71
N LYS A 18 -0.99 7.53 -11.90
CA LYS A 18 -1.28 8.18 -13.18
C LYS A 18 -2.73 8.67 -13.23
N GLU A 19 -3.67 7.78 -12.91
CA GLU A 19 -5.10 8.10 -12.85
C GLU A 19 -5.37 9.30 -11.92
N LEU A 20 -4.77 9.27 -10.73
CA LEU A 20 -4.94 10.35 -9.75
C LEU A 20 -4.33 11.67 -10.27
N ALA A 21 -3.15 11.61 -10.89
CA ALA A 21 -2.47 12.78 -11.45
C ALA A 21 -3.31 13.42 -12.58
N GLU A 22 -3.90 12.59 -13.44
CA GLU A 22 -4.81 13.04 -14.50
C GLU A 22 -6.04 13.72 -13.91
N ASN A 23 -6.68 13.10 -12.92
CA ASN A 23 -7.86 13.63 -12.25
C ASN A 23 -7.58 14.97 -11.55
N LEU A 24 -6.41 15.12 -10.96
CA LEU A 24 -6.00 16.36 -10.27
C LEU A 24 -5.34 17.37 -11.20
N GLN A 25 -5.07 17.00 -12.45
CA GLN A 25 -4.34 17.82 -13.42
C GLN A 25 -3.00 18.31 -12.85
N CYS A 26 -2.25 17.39 -12.22
CA CYS A 26 -1.01 17.72 -11.55
C CYS A 26 0.14 16.82 -12.04
N PRO A 27 1.40 17.26 -11.89
CA PRO A 27 2.52 16.44 -12.30
C PRO A 27 2.69 15.18 -11.44
N LEU A 28 3.17 14.13 -12.09
CA LEU A 28 3.56 12.85 -11.47
C LEU A 28 5.06 12.68 -11.61
N TYR A 29 5.75 12.52 -10.50
CA TYR A 29 7.20 12.29 -10.44
C TYR A 29 7.49 10.86 -9.98
N PHE A 30 8.58 10.33 -10.52
CA PHE A 30 9.05 8.98 -10.14
C PHE A 30 10.32 9.03 -9.27
N SER A 31 10.85 10.22 -9.06
CA SER A 31 11.99 10.46 -8.17
C SER A 31 11.85 11.84 -7.53
N HIS A 32 12.14 11.92 -6.24
CA HIS A 32 12.18 13.22 -5.55
C HIS A 32 13.26 14.15 -6.14
N LYS A 33 14.25 13.57 -6.85
CA LYS A 33 15.32 14.33 -7.53
C LYS A 33 14.86 15.05 -8.79
N ASP A 34 13.70 14.67 -9.32
CA ASP A 34 13.17 15.26 -10.56
C ASP A 34 12.34 16.52 -10.31
N PHE A 35 12.11 16.88 -9.04
CA PHE A 35 11.36 18.08 -8.68
C PHE A 35 12.22 19.32 -9.00
N ILE A 36 11.69 20.19 -9.85
CA ILE A 36 12.38 21.43 -10.27
C ILE A 36 11.81 22.67 -9.58
N GLU A 37 10.75 22.50 -8.79
CA GLU A 37 10.09 23.60 -8.09
C GLU A 37 9.45 23.05 -6.80
N SER A 38 8.98 23.95 -5.96
CA SER A 38 8.29 23.60 -4.71
C SER A 38 6.79 23.49 -4.93
N TYR A 39 6.16 22.70 -4.10
CA TYR A 39 4.72 22.44 -4.13
C TYR A 39 4.07 22.76 -2.80
N GLU A 40 2.80 23.14 -2.86
CA GLU A 40 2.00 23.33 -1.65
C GLU A 40 1.67 21.97 -1.03
N ILE A 41 1.38 20.96 -1.87
CA ILE A 41 1.07 19.60 -1.41
C ILE A 41 1.78 18.60 -2.31
N VAL A 42 2.54 17.68 -1.73
CA VAL A 42 3.10 16.52 -2.41
C VAL A 42 2.50 15.27 -1.79
N PHE A 43 1.77 14.49 -2.57
CA PHE A 43 1.31 13.17 -2.14
C PHE A 43 2.38 12.13 -2.48
N ILE A 44 2.94 11.49 -1.47
CA ILE A 44 4.01 10.49 -1.57
C ILE A 44 3.37 9.11 -1.40
N LEU A 45 3.15 8.42 -2.52
CA LEU A 45 2.33 7.21 -2.56
C LEU A 45 3.16 6.02 -3.07
N SER A 46 3.31 5.00 -2.25
CA SER A 46 4.11 3.80 -2.58
C SER A 46 5.52 4.15 -3.04
N TYR A 47 6.17 5.05 -2.31
CA TYR A 47 7.54 5.50 -2.58
C TYR A 47 8.48 4.85 -1.56
N HIS A 48 9.48 4.12 -2.03
CA HIS A 48 10.31 3.30 -1.14
C HIS A 48 11.75 3.79 -0.96
N PHE A 49 12.05 4.99 -1.47
CA PHE A 49 13.35 5.61 -1.22
C PHE A 49 13.24 6.58 -0.04
N ILE A 50 14.36 6.72 0.66
CA ILE A 50 14.46 7.71 1.74
C ILE A 50 14.37 9.12 1.11
N ILE A 51 13.53 9.95 1.69
CA ILE A 51 13.34 11.32 1.23
C ILE A 51 14.23 12.22 2.09
N PRO A 52 15.11 12.99 1.48
CA PRO A 52 15.99 13.87 2.25
C PRO A 52 15.22 15.03 2.88
N LYS A 53 15.73 15.50 4.00
CA LYS A 53 15.14 16.60 4.77
C LYS A 53 14.91 17.84 3.91
N GLU A 54 15.88 18.16 3.06
CA GLU A 54 15.80 19.32 2.16
C GLU A 54 14.57 19.25 1.24
N PHE A 55 14.21 18.07 0.77
CA PHE A 55 13.01 17.89 -0.05
C PHE A 55 11.75 18.21 0.78
N LEU A 56 11.70 17.70 2.00
CA LEU A 56 10.55 17.94 2.89
C LEU A 56 10.39 19.43 3.20
N GLU A 57 11.50 20.12 3.45
CA GLU A 57 11.51 21.56 3.78
C GLU A 57 11.18 22.45 2.58
N ASN A 58 11.40 21.97 1.36
CA ASN A 58 11.10 22.73 0.15
C ASN A 58 9.61 22.75 -0.21
N ASN A 59 8.83 21.85 0.35
CA ASN A 59 7.38 21.76 0.10
C ASN A 59 6.63 22.11 1.38
N LYS A 60 5.41 22.62 1.22
CA LYS A 60 4.63 23.01 2.41
C LYS A 60 4.06 21.79 3.15
N HIS A 61 3.56 20.81 2.39
CA HIS A 61 3.04 19.55 2.94
C HIS A 61 3.55 18.39 2.10
N ASN A 62 4.04 17.37 2.78
CA ASN A 62 4.53 16.13 2.19
C ASN A 62 3.72 14.98 2.82
N LEU A 63 2.71 14.50 2.11
CA LEU A 63 1.68 13.64 2.69
C LEU A 63 1.87 12.19 2.26
N VAL A 64 1.91 11.31 3.25
CA VAL A 64 2.04 9.86 3.07
C VAL A 64 0.75 9.19 3.53
N ILE A 65 0.36 8.13 2.86
CA ILE A 65 -0.76 7.28 3.30
C ILE A 65 -0.21 5.90 3.64
N HIS A 66 -0.47 5.47 4.86
CA HIS A 66 0.00 4.19 5.38
C HIS A 66 -1.20 3.36 5.83
N ALA A 67 -1.22 2.08 5.45
CA ALA A 67 -2.38 1.22 5.69
C ALA A 67 -2.34 0.61 7.10
N SER A 68 -2.27 1.47 8.11
CA SER A 68 -2.34 1.05 9.50
C SER A 68 -2.85 2.19 10.38
N SER A 69 -3.29 1.83 11.59
CA SER A 69 -3.74 2.77 12.63
C SER A 69 -2.50 3.27 13.41
N LEU A 70 -1.77 4.21 12.79
CA LEU A 70 -0.55 4.76 13.40
C LEU A 70 -0.80 5.28 14.82
N PRO A 71 0.14 5.08 15.75
CA PRO A 71 1.52 4.60 15.56
C PRO A 71 1.70 3.07 15.52
N LYS A 72 0.62 2.29 15.48
CA LYS A 72 0.72 0.84 15.34
C LYS A 72 0.88 0.47 13.86
N GLY A 73 1.70 -0.53 13.59
CA GLY A 73 1.87 -1.11 12.25
C GLY A 73 2.68 -0.24 11.30
N LYS A 74 3.66 0.49 11.79
CA LYS A 74 4.66 1.20 10.97
C LYS A 74 5.46 0.20 10.11
N GLY A 75 6.15 0.69 9.10
CA GLY A 75 7.08 -0.10 8.30
C GLY A 75 6.48 -0.67 7.02
N TRP A 76 6.73 -1.95 6.74
CA TRP A 76 6.54 -2.51 5.40
C TRP A 76 5.23 -3.27 5.25
N SER A 77 4.49 -2.98 4.16
CA SER A 77 3.31 -3.75 3.71
C SER A 77 2.28 -4.01 4.82
N PRO A 78 1.92 -3.00 5.63
CA PRO A 78 1.09 -3.23 6.82
C PRO A 78 -0.27 -3.85 6.52
N MET A 79 -0.87 -3.53 5.36
CA MET A 79 -2.17 -4.11 4.98
C MET A 79 -2.09 -5.63 4.90
N PHE A 80 -1.05 -6.16 4.24
CA PHE A 80 -0.93 -7.60 4.04
C PHE A 80 -0.64 -8.35 5.34
N TRP A 81 0.17 -7.77 6.22
CA TRP A 81 0.39 -8.35 7.55
C TRP A 81 -0.93 -8.40 8.34
N GLN A 82 -1.72 -7.34 8.28
CA GLN A 82 -3.00 -7.29 8.98
C GLN A 82 -4.02 -8.28 8.41
N VAL A 83 -4.03 -8.50 7.09
CA VAL A 83 -4.85 -9.56 6.47
C VAL A 83 -4.38 -10.93 6.97
N LEU A 84 -3.09 -11.16 7.03
CA LEU A 84 -2.52 -12.42 7.56
C LEU A 84 -2.91 -12.63 9.02
N GLU A 85 -2.99 -11.56 9.81
CA GLU A 85 -3.47 -11.58 11.20
C GLU A 85 -4.98 -11.83 11.33
N GLY A 86 -5.70 -11.85 10.21
CA GLY A 86 -7.14 -12.12 10.20
C GLY A 86 -8.03 -10.88 10.39
N LYS A 87 -7.47 -9.68 10.24
CA LYS A 87 -8.27 -8.45 10.38
C LYS A 87 -9.18 -8.26 9.17
N SER A 88 -10.43 -7.91 9.43
CA SER A 88 -11.43 -7.60 8.40
C SER A 88 -11.65 -6.10 8.23
N GLU A 89 -10.98 -5.28 9.01
CA GLU A 89 -11.01 -3.83 8.90
C GLU A 89 -9.59 -3.29 9.01
N ILE A 90 -9.17 -2.54 7.99
CA ILE A 90 -7.82 -1.98 7.89
C ILE A 90 -7.93 -0.46 7.94
N VAL A 91 -7.40 0.15 9.00
CA VAL A 91 -7.32 1.61 9.10
C VAL A 91 -6.19 2.10 8.21
N PHE A 92 -6.42 3.20 7.54
CA PHE A 92 -5.42 3.95 6.77
C PHE A 92 -5.21 5.29 7.44
N SER A 93 -3.96 5.72 7.56
CA SER A 93 -3.58 7.03 8.12
C SER A 93 -2.92 7.87 7.04
N LEU A 94 -3.43 9.08 6.80
CA LEU A 94 -2.79 10.11 5.99
C LEU A 94 -2.11 11.08 6.94
N PHE A 95 -0.80 11.25 6.78
CA PHE A 95 0.02 11.98 7.75
C PHE A 95 1.14 12.76 7.06
N GLU A 96 1.72 13.74 7.77
CA GLU A 96 2.85 14.53 7.29
C GLU A 96 4.12 13.68 7.34
N ALA A 97 4.87 13.63 6.25
CA ALA A 97 6.19 12.97 6.25
C ALA A 97 7.18 13.78 7.09
N ASP A 98 7.94 13.09 7.91
CA ASP A 98 9.03 13.69 8.69
C ASP A 98 10.29 12.85 8.53
N CYS A 99 11.30 13.09 9.35
CA CYS A 99 12.59 12.38 9.28
C CYS A 99 12.53 10.96 9.88
N GLY A 100 11.43 10.60 10.51
CA GLY A 100 11.24 9.27 11.11
C GLY A 100 10.47 8.32 10.20
N ILE A 101 10.34 7.09 10.64
CA ILE A 101 9.57 6.09 9.91
C ILE A 101 8.11 6.19 10.33
N ASP A 102 7.25 6.65 9.42
CA ASP A 102 5.80 6.76 9.62
C ASP A 102 5.45 7.46 10.95
N SER A 103 6.18 8.56 11.27
CA SER A 103 6.10 9.18 12.61
C SER A 103 5.39 10.53 12.66
N GLY A 104 5.15 11.14 11.52
CA GLY A 104 4.57 12.48 11.45
C GLY A 104 3.11 12.57 11.89
N ASP A 105 2.65 13.80 12.08
CA ASP A 105 1.30 14.10 12.57
C ASP A 105 0.21 13.67 11.57
N ILE A 106 -0.85 13.07 12.09
CA ILE A 106 -1.94 12.49 11.28
C ILE A 106 -3.01 13.55 10.98
N TYR A 107 -3.36 13.71 9.71
CA TYR A 107 -4.47 14.57 9.26
C TYR A 107 -5.79 13.82 9.16
N LEU A 108 -5.77 12.60 8.60
CA LEU A 108 -6.98 11.83 8.36
C LEU A 108 -6.74 10.36 8.69
N GLN A 109 -7.78 9.72 9.17
CA GLN A 109 -7.84 8.24 9.21
C GLN A 109 -9.16 7.80 8.61
N ASP A 110 -9.14 6.70 7.89
CA ASP A 110 -10.32 6.07 7.33
C ASP A 110 -10.14 4.56 7.37
N ALA A 111 -11.22 3.82 7.30
CA ALA A 111 -11.18 2.37 7.46
C ALA A 111 -11.73 1.66 6.22
N LEU A 112 -10.95 0.72 5.72
CA LEU A 112 -11.33 -0.18 4.63
C LEU A 112 -11.85 -1.48 5.24
N LYS A 113 -13.08 -1.83 4.92
CA LYS A 113 -13.66 -3.12 5.33
C LYS A 113 -13.44 -4.15 4.23
N LEU A 114 -13.02 -5.33 4.66
CA LEU A 114 -12.74 -6.48 3.77
C LEU A 114 -13.81 -7.54 3.99
N SER A 115 -14.20 -8.22 2.92
CA SER A 115 -15.14 -9.35 3.00
C SER A 115 -14.51 -10.61 3.58
N GLY A 116 -13.18 -10.73 3.49
CA GLY A 116 -12.44 -11.92 3.88
C GLY A 116 -12.10 -12.84 2.71
N TYR A 117 -12.50 -12.47 1.50
CA TYR A 117 -12.30 -13.31 0.31
C TYR A 117 -11.39 -12.67 -0.74
N GLU A 118 -11.13 -11.37 -0.64
CA GLU A 118 -10.32 -10.64 -1.60
C GLU A 118 -8.93 -11.29 -1.73
N LEU A 119 -8.49 -11.54 -2.95
CA LEU A 119 -7.15 -12.01 -3.26
C LEU A 119 -6.21 -10.84 -3.51
N TYR A 120 -4.94 -11.12 -3.77
CA TYR A 120 -3.87 -10.12 -3.83
C TYR A 120 -4.19 -8.92 -4.73
N GLU A 121 -4.66 -9.19 -5.95
CA GLU A 121 -4.92 -8.10 -6.91
C GLU A 121 -6.09 -7.21 -6.45
N GLU A 122 -7.14 -7.83 -5.90
CA GLU A 122 -8.28 -7.08 -5.34
C GLU A 122 -7.85 -6.27 -4.11
N LEU A 123 -7.03 -6.86 -3.25
CA LEU A 123 -6.49 -6.14 -2.08
C LEU A 123 -5.67 -4.92 -2.53
N ARG A 124 -4.85 -5.06 -3.59
CA ARG A 124 -4.08 -3.94 -4.16
C ARG A 124 -5.00 -2.87 -4.72
N GLU A 125 -6.04 -3.26 -5.46
CA GLU A 125 -7.00 -2.30 -5.99
C GLU A 125 -7.71 -1.54 -4.87
N LEU A 126 -8.23 -2.25 -3.88
CA LEU A 126 -8.90 -1.63 -2.73
C LEU A 126 -7.97 -0.67 -1.99
N GLN A 127 -6.72 -1.08 -1.80
CA GLN A 127 -5.69 -0.23 -1.18
C GLN A 127 -5.49 1.05 -1.99
N ALA A 128 -5.37 0.92 -3.31
CA ALA A 128 -5.16 2.07 -4.19
C ALA A 128 -6.36 3.02 -4.16
N ARG A 129 -7.57 2.48 -4.25
CA ARG A 129 -8.79 3.31 -4.21
C ARG A 129 -8.91 4.07 -2.89
N MET A 130 -8.56 3.41 -1.78
CA MET A 130 -8.55 4.08 -0.47
C MET A 130 -7.51 5.22 -0.46
N CYS A 131 -6.31 5.00 -1.00
CA CYS A 131 -5.29 6.05 -1.09
C CYS A 131 -5.79 7.23 -1.93
N GLN A 132 -6.36 6.96 -3.12
CA GLN A 132 -6.92 8.01 -3.98
C GLN A 132 -8.01 8.80 -3.25
N LYS A 133 -8.95 8.08 -2.60
CA LYS A 133 -10.03 8.70 -1.82
C LYS A 133 -9.48 9.63 -0.74
N MET A 134 -8.49 9.18 0.02
CA MET A 134 -7.93 9.97 1.11
C MET A 134 -7.19 11.22 0.61
N CYS A 135 -6.51 11.13 -0.56
CA CYS A 135 -5.92 12.32 -1.19
C CYS A 135 -7.01 13.35 -1.52
N LEU A 136 -8.10 12.90 -2.16
CA LEU A 136 -9.21 13.80 -2.53
C LEU A 136 -9.89 14.37 -1.28
N ASP A 137 -10.09 13.58 -0.25
CA ASP A 137 -10.71 14.04 1.00
C ASP A 137 -9.84 15.06 1.74
N PHE A 138 -8.52 14.89 1.70
CA PHE A 138 -7.60 15.90 2.22
C PHE A 138 -7.75 17.23 1.46
N LEU A 139 -7.73 17.17 0.12
CA LEU A 139 -7.83 18.38 -0.72
C LEU A 139 -9.15 19.14 -0.49
N LYS A 140 -10.26 18.40 -0.28
CA LYS A 140 -11.57 19.04 0.01
C LYS A 140 -11.57 19.81 1.32
N LYS A 141 -10.78 19.35 2.30
CA LYS A 141 -10.73 19.97 3.64
C LYS A 141 -9.67 21.05 3.74
N TYR A 142 -8.66 21.01 2.88
CA TYR A 142 -7.55 21.95 2.89
C TYR A 142 -8.01 23.36 2.48
N PRO A 143 -7.55 24.44 3.13
CA PRO A 143 -6.54 24.49 4.17
C PRO A 143 -7.06 24.34 5.62
N ASN A 144 -8.34 24.07 5.81
CA ASN A 144 -8.99 24.05 7.11
C ASN A 144 -8.96 22.64 7.75
N ILE A 145 -7.81 22.00 7.67
CA ILE A 145 -7.59 20.67 8.27
C ILE A 145 -6.40 20.74 9.23
N GLU A 146 -6.59 20.20 10.41
CA GLU A 146 -5.54 20.18 11.44
C GLU A 146 -5.00 18.77 11.63
N SER A 147 -3.71 18.68 11.82
CA SER A 147 -3.06 17.41 12.15
C SER A 147 -3.07 17.16 13.65
N LYS A 148 -2.93 15.89 14.02
CA LYS A 148 -2.84 15.45 15.43
C LYS A 148 -1.62 14.56 15.58
N LYS A 149 -0.92 14.72 16.71
CA LYS A 149 0.21 13.86 17.05
C LYS A 149 -0.24 12.41 17.19
N GLN A 150 0.63 11.51 16.77
CA GLN A 150 0.42 10.09 17.01
C GLN A 150 0.49 9.82 18.52
N VAL A 151 -0.47 9.07 19.05
CA VAL A 151 -0.55 8.77 20.50
C VAL A 151 -0.70 7.25 20.68
N GLY A 152 0.10 6.67 21.55
CA GLY A 152 0.03 5.25 21.90
C GLY A 152 1.34 4.52 21.67
N SER A 153 1.29 3.21 21.83
CA SER A 153 2.46 2.35 21.63
C SER A 153 2.71 2.08 20.16
N GLU A 154 3.96 2.11 19.76
CA GLU A 154 4.36 1.80 18.38
C GLU A 154 4.48 0.30 18.18
N SER A 155 4.25 -0.15 16.95
CA SER A 155 4.63 -1.48 16.49
C SER A 155 5.08 -1.39 15.04
N PHE A 156 5.87 -2.39 14.59
CA PHE A 156 6.50 -2.35 13.27
C PHE A 156 6.30 -3.68 12.54
N TYR A 157 5.98 -3.58 11.27
CA TYR A 157 5.95 -4.73 10.35
C TYR A 157 7.25 -4.78 9.54
N GLN A 158 7.82 -5.96 9.48
CA GLN A 158 9.04 -6.20 8.70
C GLN A 158 8.71 -6.31 7.20
N LYS A 159 9.73 -6.15 6.37
CA LYS A 159 9.59 -6.33 4.92
C LYS A 159 9.28 -7.80 4.62
N ARG A 160 8.24 -8.04 3.83
CA ARG A 160 7.90 -9.40 3.39
C ARG A 160 8.96 -9.93 2.44
N THR A 161 9.24 -11.20 2.57
CA THR A 161 10.19 -11.94 1.71
C THR A 161 9.44 -13.10 1.01
N LYS A 162 10.11 -13.76 0.08
CA LYS A 162 9.54 -14.94 -0.59
C LYS A 162 9.22 -16.06 0.40
N GLU A 163 10.00 -16.19 1.48
CA GLU A 163 9.78 -17.22 2.51
C GLU A 163 8.46 -17.00 3.27
N ASP A 164 7.96 -15.75 3.33
CA ASP A 164 6.69 -15.45 3.98
C ASP A 164 5.47 -15.95 3.17
N SER A 165 5.70 -16.53 1.99
CA SER A 165 4.65 -17.17 1.15
C SER A 165 4.64 -18.70 1.30
N LYS A 166 5.41 -19.24 2.25
CA LYS A 166 5.55 -20.69 2.45
C LYS A 166 4.33 -21.27 3.18
N LEU A 167 3.73 -22.27 2.58
CA LEU A 167 2.62 -23.04 3.16
C LEU A 167 3.14 -24.23 3.96
N ASP A 168 2.41 -24.59 5.00
CA ASP A 168 2.64 -25.82 5.76
C ASP A 168 1.73 -26.92 5.19
N ILE A 169 2.31 -27.96 4.60
CA ILE A 169 1.55 -29.04 3.97
C ILE A 169 0.73 -29.88 4.97
N LYS A 170 0.96 -29.70 6.26
CA LYS A 170 0.23 -30.40 7.33
C LYS A 170 -1.01 -29.64 7.77
N LYS A 171 -1.15 -28.38 7.35
CA LYS A 171 -2.30 -27.54 7.68
C LYS A 171 -3.34 -27.56 6.57
N SER A 172 -4.59 -27.35 6.93
CA SER A 172 -5.67 -27.24 5.94
C SER A 172 -5.54 -25.94 5.12
N ILE A 173 -6.24 -25.91 3.99
CA ILE A 173 -6.36 -24.68 3.17
C ILE A 173 -7.05 -23.59 4.02
N GLU A 174 -8.05 -23.94 4.78
CA GLU A 174 -8.81 -23.00 5.62
C GLU A 174 -7.89 -22.28 6.63
N GLU A 175 -7.04 -23.03 7.30
CA GLU A 175 -6.10 -22.45 8.29
C GLU A 175 -5.09 -21.49 7.66
N GLN A 176 -4.83 -21.63 6.37
CA GLN A 176 -3.83 -20.85 5.65
C GLN A 176 -4.46 -19.93 4.60
N PHE A 177 -5.77 -19.78 4.62
CA PHE A 177 -6.46 -19.01 3.56
C PHE A 177 -5.98 -17.55 3.54
N ASN A 178 -5.78 -16.92 4.70
CA ASN A 178 -5.27 -15.55 4.74
C ASN A 178 -3.87 -15.42 4.11
N LEU A 179 -3.03 -16.46 4.23
CA LEU A 179 -1.74 -16.46 3.54
C LEU A 179 -1.95 -16.54 2.02
N LEU A 180 -2.87 -17.38 1.56
CA LEU A 180 -3.18 -17.50 0.13
C LEU A 180 -3.74 -16.19 -0.45
N ARG A 181 -4.50 -15.43 0.35
CA ARG A 181 -5.07 -14.14 -0.08
C ARG A 181 -3.99 -13.08 -0.38
N ILE A 182 -2.85 -13.13 0.30
CA ILE A 182 -1.83 -12.07 0.23
C ILE A 182 -0.62 -12.43 -0.62
N VAL A 183 -0.65 -13.56 -1.33
CA VAL A 183 0.46 -13.96 -2.21
C VAL A 183 0.22 -13.44 -3.62
N SER A 184 1.24 -12.84 -4.22
CA SER A 184 1.22 -12.51 -5.64
C SER A 184 1.52 -13.78 -6.44
N ASN A 185 0.63 -14.14 -7.35
CA ASN A 185 0.83 -15.34 -8.20
C ASN A 185 2.09 -15.23 -9.06
N GLU A 186 2.59 -14.03 -9.31
CA GLU A 186 3.75 -13.81 -10.19
C GLU A 186 5.03 -13.49 -9.41
N GLU A 187 4.97 -12.57 -8.45
CA GLU A 187 6.17 -12.08 -7.75
C GLU A 187 6.53 -12.94 -6.53
N PHE A 188 5.53 -13.33 -5.74
CA PHE A 188 5.69 -14.03 -4.47
C PHE A 188 4.64 -15.12 -4.33
N PRO A 189 4.59 -16.11 -5.24
CA PRO A 189 3.54 -17.13 -5.19
C PRO A 189 3.68 -18.01 -3.95
N ALA A 190 2.56 -18.56 -3.52
CA ALA A 190 2.55 -19.55 -2.44
C ALA A 190 3.35 -20.78 -2.84
N PHE A 191 4.02 -21.39 -1.88
CA PHE A 191 4.80 -22.59 -2.15
C PHE A 191 4.90 -23.48 -0.92
N PHE A 192 5.24 -24.74 -1.16
CA PHE A 192 5.53 -25.70 -0.10
C PHE A 192 6.62 -26.66 -0.54
N TYR A 193 7.15 -27.41 0.41
CA TYR A 193 8.10 -28.49 0.12
C TYR A 193 7.46 -29.84 0.42
N LYS A 194 7.69 -30.82 -0.45
CA LYS A 194 7.33 -32.22 -0.27
C LYS A 194 8.54 -33.06 -0.61
N ASP A 195 9.05 -33.78 0.36
CA ASP A 195 10.23 -34.65 0.23
C ASP A 195 11.44 -33.89 -0.38
N GLY A 196 11.66 -32.67 0.09
CA GLY A 196 12.78 -31.82 -0.34
C GLY A 196 12.55 -31.06 -1.66
N LYS A 197 11.47 -31.35 -2.39
CA LYS A 197 11.16 -30.69 -3.65
C LYS A 197 10.17 -29.55 -3.44
N LYS A 198 10.45 -28.39 -4.03
CA LYS A 198 9.60 -27.19 -3.95
C LYS A 198 8.48 -27.25 -4.98
N PHE A 199 7.26 -26.96 -4.54
CA PHE A 199 6.06 -26.85 -5.40
C PHE A 199 5.46 -25.46 -5.21
N ILE A 200 4.96 -24.89 -6.31
CA ILE A 200 4.34 -23.56 -6.35
C ILE A 200 2.83 -23.72 -6.52
N ILE A 201 2.06 -22.94 -5.74
CA ILE A 201 0.61 -22.88 -5.88
C ILE A 201 0.23 -21.46 -6.31
N LYS A 202 -0.63 -21.37 -7.32
CA LYS A 202 -1.28 -20.11 -7.72
C LYS A 202 -2.76 -20.22 -7.37
N ILE A 203 -3.34 -19.14 -6.88
CA ILE A 203 -4.74 -19.12 -6.47
C ILE A 203 -5.51 -18.09 -7.31
N TYR A 204 -6.70 -18.50 -7.75
CA TYR A 204 -7.64 -17.65 -8.50
C TYR A 204 -9.05 -17.93 -7.96
N ASP A 205 -9.88 -16.92 -7.89
CA ASP A 205 -11.29 -17.15 -7.62
C ASP A 205 -12.02 -17.49 -8.93
N SER A 206 -13.23 -18.02 -8.81
CA SER A 206 -14.01 -18.44 -9.97
C SER A 206 -14.58 -17.28 -10.80
N SER A 207 -14.63 -16.08 -10.24
CA SER A 207 -15.12 -14.88 -10.95
C SER A 207 -14.00 -14.18 -11.74
N GLY A 208 -12.76 -14.36 -11.31
CA GLY A 208 -11.58 -13.75 -11.94
C GLY A 208 -10.85 -14.63 -12.94
N GLY A 209 -11.44 -15.75 -13.35
CA GLY A 209 -10.83 -16.70 -14.27
C GLY A 209 -10.61 -16.10 -15.66
N GLY A 210 -9.46 -15.41 -15.82
CA GLY A 210 -9.09 -14.93 -17.14
C GLY A 210 -8.88 -16.08 -18.11
N UNK A 211 -9.62 -16.11 -18.89
CA UNK A 211 -9.53 -16.82 -19.67
C UNK A 211 -8.43 -16.98 -20.27
N GLY A 212 -7.84 -17.89 -20.08
CA GLY A 212 -6.73 -18.30 -20.89
C GLY A 212 -7.09 -18.15 -22.35
N LYS A 213 -6.35 -17.38 -23.05
CA LYS A 213 -6.50 -17.32 -24.51
C LYS A 213 -6.34 -18.74 -25.03
N ASN A 214 -7.43 -19.35 -25.39
CA ASN A 214 -7.38 -20.63 -26.13
C ASN A 214 -6.67 -20.35 -27.45
N SER A 215 -5.42 -20.75 -27.53
CA SER A 215 -4.77 -20.87 -28.81
C SER A 215 -5.44 -22.05 -29.51
N THR A 216 -6.40 -21.75 -30.34
CA THR A 216 -6.92 -22.73 -31.31
C THR A 216 -5.78 -23.08 -32.24
N CYS A 217 -5.45 -24.37 -32.29
CA CYS A 217 -4.64 -24.96 -33.38
C CYS A 217 -5.38 -24.79 -34.70
#